data_ba03be22cc164681a7b465ea725ab978
#
_entry.id   ba03be22cc164681a7b465ea725ab978
#
_cell.length_a   1.000
_cell.length_b   1.000
_cell.length_c   1.000
_cell.angle_alpha   90.00
_cell.angle_beta   90.00
_cell.angle_gamma   90.00
#
_symmetry.space_group_name_H-M   'P 1'
#
loop_
_entity.id
_entity.type
_entity.pdbx_description
1 polymer ?
#
loop_
_entity_poly.entity_id
_entity_poly.type
_entity_poly.pdbx_seq_one_letter_code
_entity_poly.pdbx_strand_id
1 'polypeptide(L)'
;MRCRTCGPDLSSQWFEDAVESKYNRTPEQKILQIRKGNTAFMEQFDPYLDTVEKIYWAGGEPLIMDEHWYIMNKLVELGKGRTSPLRIFYNTNFSKLTYKEHDAIELWKNFNDLSIGASLDASGKKAEYLRKGTKWSETLENRWRLKNEIPHHDFNISCTVSMFNVLDVCNFYREMCDIGFIEPKDFGVNILLGKHIHRATVLPKHMREEAQRQI
;
A
#
# COMPACT_ATOMS: atom_id res chain seq x y z
N MET A 1 3.54 7.25 -6.46
CA MET A 1 2.10 7.48 -6.76
C MET A 1 1.62 8.84 -6.28
N ARG A 2 0.59 9.38 -6.92
CA ARG A 2 -0.07 10.63 -6.52
C ARG A 2 -1.48 10.33 -6.02
N CYS A 3 -1.61 9.67 -4.87
CA CYS A 3 -2.91 9.41 -4.26
C CYS A 3 -3.58 10.73 -3.87
N ARG A 4 -4.88 10.90 -4.16
CA ARG A 4 -5.58 12.17 -3.88
C ARG A 4 -5.74 12.46 -2.39
N THR A 5 -5.75 11.41 -1.58
CA THR A 5 -5.79 11.51 -0.11
C THR A 5 -4.44 11.84 0.53
N CYS A 6 -3.33 11.71 -0.23
CA CYS A 6 -1.99 12.09 0.21
C CYS A 6 -1.68 13.56 -0.05
N GLY A 7 -0.67 14.11 0.65
CA GLY A 7 -0.16 15.46 0.51
C GLY A 7 1.33 15.52 0.23
N PRO A 8 1.87 16.75 0.06
CA PRO A 8 3.30 16.96 -0.12
C PRO A 8 4.15 16.44 1.04
N ASP A 9 3.57 16.35 2.23
CA ASP A 9 4.16 15.83 3.46
C ASP A 9 4.25 14.29 3.50
N LEU A 10 3.48 13.61 2.63
CA LEU A 10 3.37 12.14 2.58
C LEU A 10 3.80 11.55 1.22
N SER A 11 4.15 12.37 0.24
CA SER A 11 4.48 11.89 -1.11
C SER A 11 5.49 12.81 -1.78
N SER A 12 6.65 12.26 -2.14
CA SER A 12 7.69 13.00 -2.87
C SER A 12 7.17 13.59 -4.20
N GLN A 13 6.31 12.88 -4.90
CA GLN A 13 5.72 13.38 -6.14
C GLN A 13 4.75 14.55 -5.92
N TRP A 14 3.98 14.55 -4.82
CA TRP A 14 3.18 15.70 -4.43
C TRP A 14 4.02 16.85 -3.92
N PHE A 15 5.17 16.56 -3.30
CA PHE A 15 6.12 17.59 -2.89
C PHE A 15 6.69 18.35 -4.09
N GLU A 16 7.10 17.63 -5.14
CA GLU A 16 7.58 18.22 -6.40
C GLU A 16 6.51 19.12 -7.02
N ASP A 17 5.26 18.61 -7.16
CA ASP A 17 4.14 19.40 -7.67
C ASP A 17 3.85 20.65 -6.81
N ALA A 18 4.02 20.57 -5.48
CA ALA A 18 3.80 21.69 -4.58
C ALA A 18 4.87 22.78 -4.72
N VAL A 19 6.11 22.38 -4.97
CA VAL A 19 7.23 23.33 -5.20
C VAL A 19 7.06 24.06 -6.52
N GLU A 20 6.60 23.36 -7.56
CA GLU A 20 6.37 23.95 -8.91
C GLU A 20 5.11 24.82 -8.96
N SER A 21 4.14 24.61 -8.07
CA SER A 21 2.86 25.31 -8.06
C SER A 21 2.98 26.69 -7.39
N LYS A 22 2.62 27.76 -8.11
CA LYS A 22 2.55 29.12 -7.57
C LYS A 22 1.52 29.32 -6.46
N TYR A 23 0.59 28.37 -6.27
CA TYR A 23 -0.52 28.44 -5.32
C TYR A 23 -0.29 27.64 -4.04
N ASN A 24 0.73 26.81 -4.01
CA ASN A 24 1.00 25.98 -2.86
C ASN A 24 2.13 26.58 -2.01
N ARG A 25 1.89 26.63 -0.69
CA ARG A 25 2.96 26.87 0.25
C ARG A 25 3.94 25.72 0.17
N THR A 26 5.22 26.03 0.12
CA THR A 26 6.28 25.03 0.25
C THR A 26 6.06 24.29 1.58
N PRO A 27 5.99 22.97 1.60
CA PRO A 27 5.90 22.22 2.84
C PRO A 27 7.04 22.61 3.77
N GLU A 28 6.75 22.84 5.05
CA GLU A 28 7.75 23.23 6.05
C GLU A 28 8.80 22.14 6.25
N GLN A 29 8.42 20.88 6.01
CA GLN A 29 9.32 19.74 6.14
C GLN A 29 9.45 19.00 4.81
N LYS A 30 10.68 18.78 4.38
CA LYS A 30 10.97 17.86 3.27
C LYS A 30 10.83 16.43 3.74
N ILE A 31 10.23 15.59 2.90
CA ILE A 31 10.29 14.13 3.09
C ILE A 31 11.76 13.73 3.09
N LEU A 32 12.19 13.07 4.15
CA LEU A 32 13.54 12.52 4.22
C LEU A 32 13.66 11.43 3.15
N GLN A 33 14.54 11.65 2.19
CA GLN A 33 14.82 10.66 1.16
C GLN A 33 16.22 10.12 1.38
N ILE A 34 16.30 8.81 1.54
CA ILE A 34 17.58 8.13 1.47
C ILE A 34 18.03 8.19 0.00
N ARG A 35 19.25 8.57 -0.26
CA ARG A 35 19.77 8.58 -1.64
C ARG A 35 19.71 7.18 -2.21
N LYS A 36 19.10 7.02 -3.39
CA LYS A 36 19.08 5.76 -4.12
C LYS A 36 20.49 5.18 -4.20
N GLY A 37 20.62 3.89 -3.89
CA GLY A 37 21.89 3.19 -3.92
C GLY A 37 22.86 3.51 -2.75
N ASN A 38 22.34 4.05 -1.63
CA ASN A 38 23.16 4.19 -0.43
C ASN A 38 23.28 2.84 0.29
N THR A 39 24.15 1.98 -0.22
CA THR A 39 24.43 0.66 0.36
C THR A 39 24.88 0.77 1.81
N ALA A 40 25.72 1.76 2.15
CA ALA A 40 26.19 1.97 3.51
C ALA A 40 25.06 2.23 4.53
N PHE A 41 23.95 2.81 4.11
CA PHE A 41 22.77 2.92 4.97
C PHE A 41 22.08 1.56 5.14
N MET A 42 21.95 0.80 4.06
CA MET A 42 21.30 -0.52 4.10
C MET A 42 22.12 -1.53 4.91
N GLU A 43 23.44 -1.51 4.78
CA GLU A 43 24.38 -2.36 5.51
C GLU A 43 24.32 -2.18 7.04
N GLN A 44 23.82 -1.03 7.53
CA GLN A 44 23.59 -0.82 8.97
C GLN A 44 22.53 -1.76 9.56
N PHE A 45 21.68 -2.36 8.74
CA PHE A 45 20.68 -3.34 9.18
C PHE A 45 21.23 -4.77 9.24
N ASP A 46 22.32 -5.05 8.53
CA ASP A 46 22.88 -6.40 8.43
C ASP A 46 23.09 -7.09 9.79
N PRO A 47 23.63 -6.43 10.84
CA PRO A 47 23.81 -7.07 12.15
C PRO A 47 22.52 -7.51 12.84
N TYR A 48 21.36 -6.92 12.43
CA TYR A 48 20.06 -7.20 13.04
C TYR A 48 19.27 -8.26 12.27
N LEU A 49 19.62 -8.53 11.01
CA LEU A 49 18.85 -9.44 10.15
C LEU A 49 18.86 -10.88 10.68
N ASP A 50 19.89 -11.24 11.43
CA ASP A 50 19.97 -12.57 12.03
C ASP A 50 19.03 -12.79 13.23
N THR A 51 18.63 -11.74 13.92
CA THR A 51 17.80 -11.78 15.12
C THR A 51 16.40 -11.19 14.92
N VAL A 52 16.10 -10.63 13.72
CA VAL A 52 14.80 -10.01 13.46
C VAL A 52 13.68 -11.05 13.47
N GLU A 53 12.61 -10.76 14.20
CA GLU A 53 11.41 -11.61 14.32
C GLU A 53 10.21 -11.01 13.59
N LYS A 54 10.23 -9.69 13.35
CA LYS A 54 9.12 -8.99 12.68
C LYS A 54 9.61 -7.86 11.82
N ILE A 55 9.06 -7.78 10.61
CA ILE A 55 9.29 -6.66 9.69
C ILE A 55 7.94 -6.11 9.23
N TYR A 56 7.81 -4.80 9.24
CA TYR A 56 6.66 -4.10 8.69
C TYR A 56 7.09 -3.14 7.59
N TRP A 57 6.76 -3.51 6.38
CA TRP A 57 7.01 -2.69 5.19
C TRP A 57 5.86 -1.73 4.93
N ALA A 58 6.10 -0.45 5.21
CA ALA A 58 5.15 0.63 5.01
C ALA A 58 5.86 1.89 4.49
N GLY A 59 5.11 2.93 4.22
CA GLY A 59 5.64 4.20 3.74
C GLY A 59 5.25 4.47 2.29
N GLY A 60 6.16 4.95 1.44
CA GLY A 60 5.84 5.32 0.06
C GLY A 60 5.23 4.16 -0.75
N GLU A 61 6.06 3.32 -1.30
CA GLU A 61 5.69 2.01 -1.89
C GLU A 61 6.89 1.09 -1.71
N PRO A 62 6.84 0.12 -0.79
CA PRO A 62 7.99 -0.72 -0.48
C PRO A 62 8.53 -1.48 -1.70
N LEU A 63 7.63 -1.99 -2.55
CA LEU A 63 7.99 -2.85 -3.67
C LEU A 63 8.79 -2.16 -4.79
N ILE A 64 8.93 -0.83 -4.73
CA ILE A 64 9.76 -0.06 -5.68
C ILE A 64 10.96 0.63 -4.99
N MET A 65 11.35 0.15 -3.82
CA MET A 65 12.48 0.68 -3.04
C MET A 65 13.66 -0.29 -3.09
N ASP A 66 14.85 0.21 -3.42
CA ASP A 66 16.07 -0.61 -3.43
C ASP A 66 16.40 -1.18 -2.03
N GLU A 67 16.08 -0.43 -0.98
CA GLU A 67 16.26 -0.83 0.42
C GLU A 67 15.45 -2.05 0.79
N HIS A 68 14.20 -2.12 0.31
CA HIS A 68 13.34 -3.27 0.51
C HIS A 68 13.97 -4.53 -0.10
N TRP A 69 14.37 -4.45 -1.36
CA TRP A 69 14.93 -5.59 -2.08
C TRP A 69 16.27 -6.04 -1.49
N TYR A 70 17.12 -5.11 -1.08
CA TYR A 70 18.37 -5.42 -0.40
C TYR A 70 18.12 -6.25 0.88
N ILE A 71 17.29 -5.74 1.78
CA ILE A 71 17.02 -6.39 3.08
C ILE A 71 16.33 -7.74 2.87
N MET A 72 15.33 -7.80 1.99
CA MET A 72 14.58 -9.04 1.78
C MET A 72 15.41 -10.13 1.13
N ASN A 73 16.27 -9.79 0.17
CA ASN A 73 17.20 -10.76 -0.43
C ASN A 73 18.22 -11.27 0.59
N LYS A 74 18.76 -10.42 1.44
CA LYS A 74 19.64 -10.83 2.54
C LYS A 74 18.94 -11.82 3.48
N LEU A 75 17.69 -11.60 3.81
CA LEU A 75 16.91 -12.53 4.65
C LEU A 75 16.71 -13.89 3.96
N VAL A 76 16.52 -13.90 2.65
CA VAL A 76 16.46 -15.15 1.86
C VAL A 76 17.82 -15.87 1.90
N GLU A 77 18.92 -15.16 1.69
CA GLU A 77 20.28 -15.71 1.76
C GLU A 77 20.59 -16.32 3.13
N LEU A 78 20.11 -15.69 4.21
CA LEU A 78 20.21 -16.18 5.59
C LEU A 78 19.22 -17.33 5.91
N GLY A 79 18.33 -17.71 4.99
CA GLY A 79 17.33 -18.74 5.18
C GLY A 79 16.23 -18.39 6.18
N LYS A 80 16.09 -17.11 6.56
CA LYS A 80 15.21 -16.66 7.65
C LYS A 80 13.74 -16.92 7.40
N GLY A 81 13.27 -16.83 6.20
CA GLY A 81 11.84 -16.98 5.90
C GLY A 81 11.29 -18.40 6.08
N ARG A 82 12.15 -19.42 6.04
CA ARG A 82 11.74 -20.84 6.07
C ARG A 82 12.04 -21.52 7.39
N THR A 83 13.09 -21.11 8.09
CA THR A 83 13.64 -21.82 9.25
C THR A 83 13.45 -21.07 10.58
N SER A 84 13.05 -19.80 10.52
CA SER A 84 12.86 -18.99 11.73
C SER A 84 11.46 -18.35 11.77
N PRO A 85 10.95 -17.97 12.94
CA PRO A 85 9.63 -17.37 13.11
C PRO A 85 9.59 -15.89 12.66
N LEU A 86 10.07 -15.59 11.46
CA LEU A 86 10.04 -14.26 10.91
C LEU A 86 8.66 -13.95 10.33
N ARG A 87 8.01 -12.94 10.88
CA ARG A 87 6.71 -12.41 10.41
C ARG A 87 6.91 -11.15 9.58
N ILE A 88 6.34 -11.14 8.39
CA ILE A 88 6.47 -10.00 7.48
C ILE A 88 5.11 -9.43 7.14
N PHE A 89 4.98 -8.12 7.30
CA PHE A 89 3.76 -7.38 6.99
C PHE A 89 4.05 -6.34 5.92
N TYR A 90 3.15 -6.24 4.96
CA TYR A 90 3.19 -5.21 3.92
C TYR A 90 1.97 -4.32 3.97
N ASN A 91 2.20 -3.01 3.84
CA ASN A 91 1.22 -2.08 3.30
C ASN A 91 1.73 -1.60 1.94
N THR A 92 1.05 -2.04 0.89
CA THR A 92 1.41 -1.70 -0.49
C THR A 92 0.20 -1.17 -1.26
N ASN A 93 0.43 -0.38 -2.29
CA ASN A 93 -0.63 0.01 -3.21
C ASN A 93 -1.04 -1.15 -4.14
N PHE A 94 -0.32 -2.25 -4.10
CA PHE A 94 -0.56 -3.50 -4.81
C PHE A 94 -0.72 -3.35 -6.34
N SER A 95 -0.25 -2.25 -6.90
CA SER A 95 -0.38 -1.94 -8.33
C SER A 95 0.76 -2.52 -9.17
N LYS A 96 1.93 -2.74 -8.56
CA LYS A 96 3.10 -3.32 -9.22
C LYS A 96 3.79 -4.29 -8.28
N LEU A 97 3.96 -5.53 -8.72
CA LEU A 97 4.69 -6.58 -8.01
C LEU A 97 6.10 -6.81 -8.58
N THR A 98 6.45 -6.08 -9.63
CA THR A 98 7.79 -6.16 -10.24
C THR A 98 8.51 -4.83 -10.15
N TYR A 99 9.82 -4.89 -9.90
CA TYR A 99 10.70 -3.73 -9.85
C TYR A 99 12.08 -4.10 -10.35
N LYS A 100 12.55 -3.46 -11.44
CA LYS A 100 13.77 -3.87 -12.16
C LYS A 100 13.66 -5.35 -12.54
N GLU A 101 14.64 -6.16 -12.14
CA GLU A 101 14.69 -7.62 -12.32
C GLU A 101 13.95 -8.42 -11.22
N HIS A 102 13.43 -7.75 -10.22
CA HIS A 102 12.82 -8.38 -9.04
C HIS A 102 11.31 -8.60 -9.22
N ASP A 103 10.83 -9.74 -8.69
CA ASP A 103 9.42 -10.09 -8.61
C ASP A 103 9.03 -10.39 -7.15
N ALA A 104 7.99 -9.70 -6.66
CA ALA A 104 7.58 -9.80 -5.27
C ALA A 104 7.02 -11.19 -4.93
N ILE A 105 6.29 -11.84 -5.84
CA ILE A 105 5.73 -13.17 -5.60
C ILE A 105 6.86 -14.20 -5.49
N GLU A 106 7.84 -14.15 -6.38
CA GLU A 106 9.01 -15.03 -6.30
C GLU A 106 9.80 -14.83 -5.00
N LEU A 107 9.95 -13.58 -4.56
CA LEU A 107 10.55 -13.27 -3.27
C LEU A 107 9.73 -13.86 -2.12
N TRP A 108 8.41 -13.64 -2.12
CA TRP A 108 7.50 -14.05 -1.05
C TRP A 108 7.35 -15.56 -0.88
N LYS A 109 7.60 -16.35 -1.92
CA LYS A 109 7.68 -17.82 -1.84
C LYS A 109 8.71 -18.33 -0.83
N ASN A 110 9.65 -17.48 -0.43
CA ASN A 110 10.70 -17.85 0.54
C ASN A 110 10.29 -17.63 2.01
N PHE A 111 9.11 -17.10 2.28
CA PHE A 111 8.66 -16.76 3.62
C PHE A 111 7.36 -17.49 3.98
N ASN A 112 7.30 -18.04 5.18
CA ASN A 112 6.14 -18.81 5.64
C ASN A 112 5.05 -17.94 6.29
N ASP A 113 5.42 -16.85 6.95
CA ASP A 113 4.50 -15.96 7.67
C ASP A 113 4.52 -14.56 7.02
N LEU A 114 3.62 -14.36 6.08
CA LEU A 114 3.49 -13.14 5.29
C LEU A 114 2.05 -12.65 5.28
N SER A 115 1.86 -11.37 5.59
CA SER A 115 0.57 -10.68 5.50
C SER A 115 0.67 -9.45 4.60
N ILE A 116 -0.22 -9.36 3.62
CA ILE A 116 -0.23 -8.31 2.61
C ILE A 116 -1.50 -7.47 2.73
N GLY A 117 -1.35 -6.24 3.20
CA GLY A 117 -2.40 -5.23 3.19
C GLY A 117 -2.36 -4.41 1.90
N ALA A 118 -3.30 -4.67 1.01
CA ALA A 118 -3.45 -3.90 -0.23
C ALA A 118 -4.24 -2.62 0.05
N SER A 119 -3.58 -1.47 -0.14
CA SER A 119 -4.22 -0.15 0.03
C SER A 119 -5.11 0.16 -1.17
N LEU A 120 -6.36 -0.27 -1.14
CA LEU A 120 -7.34 -0.09 -2.22
C LEU A 120 -8.57 0.64 -1.67
N ASP A 121 -9.00 1.71 -2.35
CA ASP A 121 -10.08 2.60 -1.88
C ASP A 121 -11.33 2.52 -2.75
N ALA A 122 -11.27 1.87 -3.89
CA ALA A 122 -12.35 1.65 -4.85
C ALA A 122 -11.90 0.64 -5.92
N SER A 123 -12.78 0.31 -6.86
CA SER A 123 -12.52 -0.50 -8.05
C SER A 123 -12.50 0.33 -9.34
N GLY A 124 -12.05 -0.27 -10.43
CA GLY A 124 -12.11 0.25 -11.79
C GLY A 124 -11.50 1.65 -11.96
N LYS A 125 -12.14 2.47 -12.78
CA LYS A 125 -11.69 3.85 -13.06
C LYS A 125 -11.65 4.72 -11.81
N LYS A 126 -12.48 4.44 -10.81
CA LYS A 126 -12.48 5.17 -9.55
C LYS A 126 -11.21 4.90 -8.75
N ALA A 127 -10.73 3.65 -8.71
CA ALA A 127 -9.44 3.30 -8.12
C ALA A 127 -8.29 4.06 -8.81
N GLU A 128 -8.29 4.09 -10.13
CA GLU A 128 -7.28 4.80 -10.94
C GLU A 128 -7.32 6.32 -10.72
N TYR A 129 -8.51 6.88 -10.52
CA TYR A 129 -8.69 8.29 -10.18
C TYR A 129 -8.17 8.62 -8.78
N LEU A 130 -8.48 7.79 -7.78
CA LEU A 130 -8.08 8.02 -6.39
C LEU A 130 -6.57 7.80 -6.18
N ARG A 131 -6.03 6.81 -6.84
CA ARG A 131 -4.61 6.42 -6.75
C ARG A 131 -3.95 6.55 -8.12
N LYS A 132 -3.68 7.78 -8.53
CA LYS A 132 -3.08 8.09 -9.83
C LYS A 132 -1.78 7.32 -10.02
N GLY A 133 -1.72 6.54 -11.10
CA GLY A 133 -0.61 5.63 -11.44
C GLY A 133 -0.92 4.15 -11.22
N THR A 134 -2.12 3.84 -10.67
CA THR A 134 -2.67 2.47 -10.64
C THR A 134 -3.39 2.19 -11.97
N LYS A 135 -3.31 0.96 -12.44
CA LYS A 135 -4.20 0.38 -13.45
C LYS A 135 -4.98 -0.75 -12.79
N TRP A 136 -6.30 -0.66 -12.82
CA TRP A 136 -7.14 -1.62 -12.11
C TRP A 136 -7.00 -3.05 -12.63
N SER A 137 -6.85 -3.22 -13.94
CA SER A 137 -6.60 -4.53 -14.55
C SER A 137 -5.33 -5.20 -14.02
N GLU A 138 -4.24 -4.43 -13.85
CA GLU A 138 -2.99 -4.92 -13.28
C GLU A 138 -3.18 -5.34 -11.80
N THR A 139 -3.99 -4.59 -11.04
CA THR A 139 -4.32 -4.93 -9.64
C THR A 139 -5.09 -6.26 -9.55
N LEU A 140 -6.06 -6.49 -10.44
CA LEU A 140 -6.78 -7.75 -10.53
C LEU A 140 -5.85 -8.91 -10.90
N GLU A 141 -5.04 -8.74 -11.93
CA GLU A 141 -4.05 -9.73 -12.36
C GLU A 141 -3.08 -10.10 -11.23
N ASN A 142 -2.54 -9.09 -10.53
CA ASN A 142 -1.68 -9.28 -9.37
C ASN A 142 -2.35 -10.13 -8.29
N ARG A 143 -3.65 -9.90 -8.02
CA ARG A 143 -4.38 -10.67 -7.01
C ARG A 143 -4.57 -12.12 -7.42
N TRP A 144 -4.96 -12.36 -8.68
CA TRP A 144 -5.13 -13.71 -9.18
C TRP A 144 -3.82 -14.47 -9.23
N ARG A 145 -2.75 -13.79 -9.60
CA ARG A 145 -1.41 -14.34 -9.56
C ARG A 145 -1.01 -14.73 -8.12
N LEU A 146 -1.23 -13.85 -7.15
CA LEU A 146 -0.97 -14.12 -5.73
C LEU A 146 -1.75 -15.34 -5.22
N LYS A 147 -3.05 -15.42 -5.54
CA LYS A 147 -3.90 -16.55 -5.13
C LYS A 147 -3.45 -17.89 -5.71
N ASN A 148 -2.94 -17.88 -6.92
CA ASN A 148 -2.55 -19.10 -7.61
C ASN A 148 -1.16 -19.60 -7.18
N GLU A 149 -0.22 -18.66 -6.93
CA GLU A 149 1.17 -19.01 -6.70
C GLU A 149 1.51 -19.17 -5.20
N ILE A 150 0.89 -18.37 -4.33
CA ILE A 150 1.13 -18.40 -2.87
C ILE A 150 -0.18 -18.27 -2.08
N PRO A 151 -1.13 -19.22 -2.22
CA PRO A 151 -2.50 -19.09 -1.69
C PRO A 151 -2.60 -19.10 -0.16
N HIS A 152 -1.56 -19.50 0.55
CA HIS A 152 -1.55 -19.68 2.00
C HIS A 152 -1.19 -18.40 2.77
N HIS A 153 -0.82 -17.33 2.08
CA HIS A 153 -0.49 -16.06 2.73
C HIS A 153 -1.72 -15.20 2.97
N ASP A 154 -1.70 -14.50 4.10
CA ASP A 154 -2.75 -13.56 4.44
C ASP A 154 -2.78 -12.37 3.48
N PHE A 155 -3.96 -12.07 2.97
CA PHE A 155 -4.19 -10.91 2.13
C PHE A 155 -5.46 -10.18 2.56
N ASN A 156 -5.36 -8.88 2.73
CA ASN A 156 -6.50 -8.04 3.08
C ASN A 156 -6.51 -6.74 2.27
N ILE A 157 -7.69 -6.15 2.15
CA ILE A 157 -7.84 -4.77 1.66
C ILE A 157 -7.80 -3.83 2.87
N SER A 158 -6.94 -2.80 2.79
CA SER A 158 -6.89 -1.69 3.73
C SER A 158 -7.47 -0.44 3.05
N CYS A 159 -8.78 -0.24 3.18
CA CYS A 159 -9.52 0.83 2.52
C CYS A 159 -9.52 2.11 3.37
N THR A 160 -9.07 3.23 2.79
CA THR A 160 -9.17 4.54 3.45
C THR A 160 -10.42 5.27 3.00
N VAL A 161 -11.38 5.43 3.92
CA VAL A 161 -12.65 6.14 3.68
C VAL A 161 -12.43 7.65 3.73
N SER A 162 -12.87 8.31 2.68
CA SER A 162 -12.76 9.76 2.45
C SER A 162 -14.03 10.29 1.79
N MET A 163 -14.10 11.59 1.53
CA MET A 163 -15.20 12.18 0.76
C MET A 163 -15.35 11.57 -0.65
N PHE A 164 -14.29 10.97 -1.18
CA PHE A 164 -14.29 10.45 -2.55
C PHE A 164 -14.95 9.08 -2.70
N ASN A 165 -15.02 8.29 -1.63
CA ASN A 165 -15.48 6.90 -1.70
C ASN A 165 -16.50 6.51 -0.64
N VAL A 166 -16.83 7.38 0.33
CA VAL A 166 -17.74 7.03 1.43
C VAL A 166 -19.14 6.59 0.95
N LEU A 167 -19.62 7.09 -0.19
CA LEU A 167 -20.89 6.69 -0.79
C LEU A 167 -20.84 5.35 -1.56
N ASP A 168 -19.66 4.79 -1.75
CA ASP A 168 -19.47 3.57 -2.57
C ASP A 168 -18.68 2.48 -1.84
N VAL A 169 -18.22 2.75 -0.63
CA VAL A 169 -17.35 1.79 0.09
C VAL A 169 -18.04 0.44 0.31
N CYS A 170 -19.34 0.45 0.61
CA CYS A 170 -20.11 -0.78 0.78
C CYS A 170 -20.27 -1.57 -0.53
N ASN A 171 -20.46 -0.87 -1.64
CA ASN A 171 -20.52 -1.49 -2.96
C ASN A 171 -19.15 -2.05 -3.37
N PHE A 172 -18.08 -1.31 -3.10
CA PHE A 172 -16.72 -1.78 -3.32
C PHE A 172 -16.42 -3.05 -2.50
N TYR A 173 -16.79 -3.07 -1.23
CA TYR A 173 -16.68 -4.26 -0.39
C TYR A 173 -17.39 -5.46 -0.99
N ARG A 174 -18.69 -5.31 -1.36
CA ARG A 174 -19.48 -6.39 -1.95
C ARG A 174 -18.87 -6.88 -3.26
N GLU A 175 -18.51 -5.96 -4.16
CA GLU A 175 -17.86 -6.29 -5.42
C GLU A 175 -16.60 -7.15 -5.20
N MET A 176 -15.74 -6.78 -4.24
CA MET A 176 -14.51 -7.52 -3.95
C MET A 176 -14.79 -8.93 -3.38
N CYS A 177 -15.85 -9.08 -2.60
CA CYS A 177 -16.29 -10.39 -2.13
C CYS A 177 -16.90 -11.23 -3.27
N ASP A 178 -17.78 -10.64 -4.06
CA ASP A 178 -18.52 -11.33 -5.12
C ASP A 178 -17.61 -11.91 -6.21
N ILE A 179 -16.56 -11.17 -6.59
CA ILE A 179 -15.55 -11.65 -7.53
C ILE A 179 -14.51 -12.58 -6.88
N GLY A 180 -14.60 -12.82 -5.58
CA GLY A 180 -13.65 -13.64 -4.83
C GLY A 180 -12.25 -13.01 -4.70
N PHE A 181 -12.15 -11.68 -4.79
CA PHE A 181 -10.88 -10.96 -4.58
C PHE A 181 -10.42 -11.09 -3.13
N ILE A 182 -11.35 -11.03 -2.17
CA ILE A 182 -11.16 -11.24 -0.74
C ILE A 182 -12.28 -12.10 -0.16
N GLU A 183 -12.09 -12.60 1.07
CA GLU A 183 -13.17 -13.05 1.93
C GLU A 183 -13.73 -11.87 2.74
N PRO A 184 -14.99 -11.95 3.25
CA PRO A 184 -15.59 -10.84 4.00
C PRO A 184 -14.77 -10.32 5.19
N LYS A 185 -14.04 -11.20 5.86
CA LYS A 185 -13.17 -10.86 7.01
C LYS A 185 -11.91 -10.06 6.63
N ASP A 186 -11.54 -10.06 5.34
CA ASP A 186 -10.28 -9.51 4.85
C ASP A 186 -10.43 -8.06 4.36
N PHE A 187 -11.51 -7.38 4.77
CA PHE A 187 -11.74 -5.98 4.44
C PHE A 187 -11.60 -5.08 5.67
N GLY A 188 -10.49 -4.34 5.71
CA GLY A 188 -10.23 -3.35 6.74
C GLY A 188 -10.59 -1.93 6.30
N VAL A 189 -11.16 -1.15 7.22
CA VAL A 189 -11.56 0.24 6.98
C VAL A 189 -10.76 1.17 7.87
N ASN A 190 -10.12 2.17 7.25
CA ASN A 190 -9.46 3.30 7.90
C ASN A 190 -10.20 4.59 7.57
N ILE A 191 -10.34 5.50 8.54
CA ILE A 191 -10.95 6.80 8.30
C ILE A 191 -9.85 7.82 8.04
N LEU A 192 -10.00 8.61 6.96
CA LEU A 192 -9.05 9.67 6.66
C LEU A 192 -9.11 10.78 7.72
N LEU A 193 -8.07 10.87 8.54
CA LEU A 193 -7.94 11.90 9.60
C LEU A 193 -7.09 13.10 9.15
N GLY A 194 -6.14 12.90 8.26
CA GLY A 194 -5.37 13.96 7.62
C GLY A 194 -6.21 14.76 6.62
N LYS A 195 -5.65 15.77 5.96
CA LYS A 195 -6.28 16.59 4.91
C LYS A 195 -7.78 16.84 5.15
N HIS A 196 -8.10 17.77 6.04
CA HIS A 196 -9.48 18.08 6.46
C HIS A 196 -10.46 18.21 5.30
N ILE A 197 -10.05 18.82 4.18
CA ILE A 197 -10.89 19.04 2.99
C ILE A 197 -11.26 17.75 2.26
N HIS A 198 -10.62 16.62 2.53
CA HIS A 198 -10.91 15.33 1.91
C HIS A 198 -11.63 14.35 2.85
N ARG A 199 -11.92 14.75 4.08
CA ARG A 199 -12.66 13.91 5.03
C ARG A 199 -14.10 13.70 4.56
N ALA A 200 -14.69 12.57 4.86
CA ALA A 200 -16.12 12.31 4.59
C ALA A 200 -17.05 13.34 5.26
N THR A 201 -16.60 13.92 6.38
CA THR A 201 -17.37 14.92 7.16
C THR A 201 -17.56 16.25 6.44
N VAL A 202 -16.79 16.57 5.39
CA VAL A 202 -16.97 17.81 4.62
C VAL A 202 -18.09 17.73 3.59
N LEU A 203 -18.62 16.53 3.34
CA LEU A 203 -19.75 16.36 2.43
C LEU A 203 -21.00 17.11 2.93
N PRO A 204 -21.85 17.62 2.03
CA PRO A 204 -23.15 18.17 2.36
C PRO A 204 -23.99 17.20 3.21
N LYS A 205 -24.87 17.74 4.05
CA LYS A 205 -25.66 16.96 5.00
C LYS A 205 -26.40 15.79 4.34
N HIS A 206 -27.09 16.03 3.23
CA HIS A 206 -27.82 15.00 2.49
C HIS A 206 -26.94 13.84 2.02
N MET A 207 -25.69 14.11 1.60
CA MET A 207 -24.76 13.06 1.20
C MET A 207 -24.24 12.27 2.40
N ARG A 208 -24.04 12.92 3.54
CA ARG A 208 -23.66 12.21 4.79
C ARG A 208 -24.78 11.29 5.28
N GLU A 209 -26.02 11.75 5.19
CA GLU A 209 -27.21 10.95 5.51
C GLU A 209 -27.38 9.77 4.55
N GLU A 210 -27.04 9.97 3.27
CA GLU A 210 -27.00 8.89 2.29
C GLU A 210 -25.94 7.84 2.64
N ALA A 211 -24.72 8.28 2.97
CA ALA A 211 -23.67 7.37 3.41
C ALA A 211 -24.09 6.55 4.65
N GLN A 212 -24.77 7.18 5.61
CA GLN A 212 -25.29 6.50 6.80
C GLN A 212 -26.35 5.43 6.50
N ARG A 213 -27.16 5.64 5.44
CA ARG A 213 -28.17 4.63 5.03
C ARG A 213 -27.57 3.40 4.36
N GLN A 214 -26.34 3.46 3.90
CA GLN A 214 -25.66 2.36 3.22
C GLN A 214 -24.91 1.42 4.17
N ILE A 215 -24.69 1.86 5.40
CA ILE A 215 -24.01 1.08 6.45
C ILE A 215 -25.07 0.32 7.27
#